data_11ebf97b30a3e9cf5943db7d5679a592
#
_entry.id   11ebf97b30a3e9cf5943db7d5679a592
#
_cell.length_a   1.000
_cell.length_b   1.000
_cell.length_c   1.000
_cell.angle_alpha   90.00
_cell.angle_beta   90.00
_cell.angle_gamma   90.00
#
_symmetry.space_group_name_H-M   'P 1'
#
loop_
_entity.id
_entity.type
_entity.pdbx_description
1 polymer ?
#
loop_
_entity_poly.entity_id
_entity_poly.type
_entity_poly.pdbx_seq_one_letter_code
_entity_poly.pdbx_strand_id
1 'polypeptide(L)'
;MLMKAVYEIRWHGRGGQGVVTVAQLLAEAAVREGKYAIAIPYFGAERRGAPVVASNRISDKPIRSRSSVKEPDVVVVLDPNLPFMVDVTEGLREGGLLVINAPSPNNLPFKGLKAAVVDATGIALSLGLKLAGLALVNMPMLGALIRATSIVSLESITAVVKNRWSRRVGELNVKGIIEAYNKVQVVNL
;
A
#
# COMPACT_ATOMS: atom_id res chain seq x y z
N MET A 1 2.15 16.03 19.60
CA MET A 1 1.32 14.91 19.11
C MET A 1 1.96 13.63 19.65
N LEU A 2 1.33 12.94 20.61
CA LEU A 2 1.85 11.69 21.14
C LEU A 2 1.97 10.70 19.98
N MET A 3 3.19 10.27 19.65
CA MET A 3 3.41 9.25 18.63
C MET A 3 2.73 7.95 19.10
N LYS A 4 1.86 7.42 18.28
CA LYS A 4 1.17 6.15 18.54
C LYS A 4 2.23 5.04 18.67
N ALA A 5 2.08 4.19 19.67
CA ALA A 5 3.07 3.12 19.93
C ALA A 5 3.25 2.14 18.78
N VAL A 6 2.20 1.89 17.97
CA VAL A 6 2.24 1.01 16.79
C VAL A 6 1.36 1.61 15.70
N TYR A 7 1.89 1.76 14.50
CA TYR A 7 1.17 2.20 13.30
C TYR A 7 0.74 0.98 12.49
N GLU A 8 -0.54 0.91 12.16
CA GLU A 8 -1.16 -0.27 11.54
C GLU A 8 -1.71 0.06 10.15
N ILE A 9 -1.30 -0.72 9.16
CA ILE A 9 -1.71 -0.56 7.75
C ILE A 9 -2.34 -1.86 7.29
N ARG A 10 -3.48 -1.78 6.61
CA ARG A 10 -4.13 -2.92 5.97
C ARG A 10 -4.21 -2.70 4.45
N TRP A 11 -3.73 -3.68 3.71
CA TRP A 11 -3.68 -3.71 2.25
C TRP A 11 -4.77 -4.60 1.70
N HIS A 12 -5.50 -4.11 0.72
CA HIS A 12 -6.51 -4.84 -0.03
C HIS A 12 -6.15 -4.87 -1.51
N GLY A 13 -6.23 -6.03 -2.12
CA GLY A 13 -6.03 -6.23 -3.56
C GLY A 13 -6.56 -7.57 -4.01
N ARG A 14 -6.14 -8.01 -5.18
CA ARG A 14 -6.48 -9.32 -5.73
C ARG A 14 -5.24 -10.18 -5.88
N GLY A 15 -5.44 -11.49 -5.92
CA GLY A 15 -4.39 -12.46 -6.22
C GLY A 15 -3.66 -12.10 -7.52
N GLY A 16 -2.32 -11.98 -7.44
CA GLY A 16 -1.46 -11.54 -8.53
C GLY A 16 -1.09 -10.04 -8.54
N GLN A 17 -1.73 -9.19 -7.74
CA GLN A 17 -1.39 -7.75 -7.65
C GLN A 17 -0.22 -7.43 -6.72
N GLY A 18 0.37 -8.43 -6.05
CA GLY A 18 1.57 -8.24 -5.22
C GLY A 18 1.30 -7.59 -3.85
N VAL A 19 0.12 -7.81 -3.26
CA VAL A 19 -0.28 -7.29 -1.94
C VAL A 19 0.70 -7.71 -0.84
N VAL A 20 1.06 -8.99 -0.77
CA VAL A 20 2.01 -9.52 0.21
C VAL A 20 3.41 -8.96 -0.03
N THR A 21 3.82 -8.88 -1.29
CA THR A 21 5.13 -8.34 -1.68
C THR A 21 5.29 -6.89 -1.22
N VAL A 22 4.29 -6.03 -1.44
CA VAL A 22 4.38 -4.62 -1.05
C VAL A 22 4.42 -4.45 0.46
N ALA A 23 3.66 -5.25 1.21
CA ALA A 23 3.71 -5.24 2.67
C ALA A 23 5.10 -5.67 3.21
N GLN A 24 5.74 -6.67 2.60
CA GLN A 24 7.10 -7.10 2.95
C GLN A 24 8.14 -6.00 2.69
N LEU A 25 8.08 -5.35 1.51
CA LEU A 25 9.00 -4.27 1.16
C LEU A 25 8.87 -3.07 2.10
N LEU A 26 7.64 -2.70 2.48
CA LEU A 26 7.41 -1.64 3.46
C LEU A 26 8.01 -1.99 4.83
N ALA A 27 7.82 -3.23 5.30
CA ALA A 27 8.41 -3.68 6.55
C ALA A 27 9.95 -3.66 6.49
N GLU A 28 10.54 -4.11 5.39
CA GLU A 28 12.01 -4.10 5.19
C GLU A 28 12.56 -2.67 5.20
N ALA A 29 11.89 -1.72 4.55
CA ALA A 29 12.28 -0.31 4.55
C ALA A 29 12.20 0.30 5.95
N ALA A 30 11.15 -0.01 6.72
CA ALA A 30 11.02 0.47 8.10
C ALA A 30 12.12 -0.09 9.01
N VAL A 31 12.46 -1.39 8.87
CA VAL A 31 13.58 -1.99 9.62
C VAL A 31 14.92 -1.33 9.25
N ARG A 32 15.12 -1.00 7.98
CA ARG A 32 16.31 -0.28 7.52
C ARG A 32 16.46 1.10 8.19
N GLU A 33 15.36 1.72 8.57
CA GLU A 33 15.33 2.99 9.33
C GLU A 33 15.43 2.80 10.86
N GLY A 34 15.72 1.59 11.32
CA GLY A 34 15.85 1.29 12.75
C GLY A 34 14.52 1.10 13.48
N LYS A 35 13.40 1.02 12.76
CA LYS A 35 12.09 0.72 13.33
C LYS A 35 11.88 -0.78 13.46
N TYR A 36 10.95 -1.19 14.32
CA TYR A 36 10.40 -2.54 14.33
C TYR A 36 9.24 -2.62 13.36
N ALA A 37 9.25 -3.61 12.47
CA ALA A 37 8.18 -3.79 11.50
C ALA A 37 7.92 -5.27 11.23
N ILE A 38 6.64 -5.59 11.00
CA ILE A 38 6.20 -6.90 10.54
C ILE A 38 5.22 -6.74 9.39
N ALA A 39 5.27 -7.68 8.44
CA ALA A 39 4.25 -7.89 7.43
C ALA A 39 3.48 -9.17 7.78
N ILE A 40 2.15 -9.08 7.78
CA ILE A 40 1.24 -10.16 8.15
C ILE A 40 0.38 -10.46 6.93
N PRO A 41 0.69 -11.50 6.15
CA PRO A 41 -0.18 -11.97 5.08
C PRO A 41 -1.37 -12.72 5.67
N TYR A 42 -2.55 -12.52 5.08
CA TYR A 42 -3.73 -13.34 5.38
C TYR A 42 -3.93 -14.32 4.23
N PHE A 43 -3.75 -15.59 4.56
CA PHE A 43 -3.96 -16.69 3.61
C PHE A 43 -5.42 -17.16 3.71
N GLY A 44 -6.19 -16.95 2.66
CA GLY A 44 -7.50 -17.55 2.44
C GLY A 44 -7.42 -18.64 1.37
N ALA A 45 -8.56 -19.06 0.82
CA ALA A 45 -8.59 -19.91 -0.36
C ALA A 45 -8.04 -19.13 -1.58
N GLU A 46 -6.71 -19.11 -1.72
CA GLU A 46 -6.02 -18.34 -2.75
C GLU A 46 -6.40 -18.85 -4.15
N ARG A 47 -7.14 -18.02 -4.86
CA ARG A 47 -7.39 -18.18 -6.29
C ARG A 47 -6.95 -16.90 -6.98
N ARG A 48 -6.39 -17.03 -8.18
CA ARG A 48 -6.06 -15.87 -9.01
C ARG A 48 -7.30 -14.98 -9.15
N GLY A 49 -7.18 -13.69 -8.83
CA GLY A 49 -8.27 -12.73 -8.84
C GLY A 49 -9.14 -12.67 -7.59
N ALA A 50 -9.02 -13.61 -6.63
CA ALA A 50 -9.71 -13.51 -5.34
C ALA A 50 -9.18 -12.33 -4.50
N PRO A 51 -10.01 -11.74 -3.63
CA PRO A 51 -9.55 -10.73 -2.68
C PRO A 51 -8.41 -11.27 -1.80
N VAL A 52 -7.35 -10.49 -1.67
CA VAL A 52 -6.17 -10.78 -0.83
C VAL A 52 -5.96 -9.62 0.12
N VAL A 53 -5.66 -9.94 1.36
CA VAL A 53 -5.37 -8.96 2.39
C VAL A 53 -3.99 -9.23 2.99
N ALA A 54 -3.24 -8.16 3.27
CA ALA A 54 -2.05 -8.20 4.11
C ALA A 54 -2.06 -6.99 5.04
N SER A 55 -1.25 -7.03 6.09
CA SER A 55 -1.12 -5.89 7.00
C SER A 55 0.32 -5.64 7.37
N ASN A 56 0.61 -4.42 7.78
CA ASN A 56 1.85 -4.05 8.45
C ASN A 56 1.56 -3.54 9.85
N ARG A 57 2.49 -3.83 10.77
CA ARG A 57 2.70 -3.07 12.00
C ARG A 57 4.08 -2.48 11.97
N ILE A 58 4.19 -1.19 12.26
CA ILE A 58 5.45 -0.45 12.30
C ILE A 58 5.49 0.32 13.63
N SER A 59 6.61 0.27 14.34
CA SER A 59 6.75 0.82 15.70
C SER A 59 8.20 1.18 16.00
N ASP A 60 8.40 2.14 16.90
CA ASP A 60 9.73 2.42 17.48
C ASP A 60 10.06 1.47 18.64
N LYS A 61 9.14 0.58 19.01
CA LYS A 61 9.31 -0.42 20.07
C LYS A 61 9.06 -1.82 19.55
N PRO A 62 9.60 -2.88 20.19
CA PRO A 62 9.38 -4.26 19.76
C PRO A 62 7.91 -4.64 19.64
N ILE A 63 7.54 -5.23 18.48
CA ILE A 63 6.18 -5.66 18.19
C ILE A 63 6.00 -7.10 18.65
N ARG A 64 5.12 -7.33 19.61
CA ARG A 64 4.85 -8.66 20.18
C ARG A 64 3.68 -9.37 19.49
N SER A 65 2.70 -8.63 18.97
CA SER A 65 1.48 -9.20 18.38
C SER A 65 1.65 -9.48 16.89
N ARG A 66 1.26 -10.68 16.47
CA ARG A 66 1.13 -11.09 15.06
C ARG A 66 -0.32 -11.37 14.66
N SER A 67 -1.28 -10.99 15.50
CA SER A 67 -2.72 -11.12 15.20
C SER A 67 -3.12 -10.25 14.01
N SER A 68 -4.31 -10.50 13.46
CA SER A 68 -4.87 -9.66 12.40
C SER A 68 -5.03 -8.20 12.85
N VAL A 69 -4.84 -7.26 11.90
CA VAL A 69 -5.09 -5.83 12.13
C VAL A 69 -6.58 -5.58 11.93
N LYS A 70 -7.29 -5.32 13.02
CA LYS A 70 -8.74 -5.05 13.03
C LYS A 70 -9.05 -3.57 12.85
N GLU A 71 -8.24 -2.71 13.45
CA GLU A 71 -8.43 -1.25 13.46
C GLU A 71 -7.21 -0.54 12.85
N PRO A 72 -7.06 -0.57 11.50
CA PRO A 72 -5.93 0.06 10.84
C PRO A 72 -5.97 1.59 10.95
N ASP A 73 -4.80 2.21 10.95
CA ASP A 73 -4.64 3.66 10.79
C ASP A 73 -4.74 4.07 9.33
N VAL A 74 -4.33 3.14 8.45
CA VAL A 74 -4.38 3.32 7.00
C VAL A 74 -4.91 2.06 6.34
N VAL A 75 -5.81 2.25 5.40
CA VAL A 75 -6.24 1.22 4.45
C VAL A 75 -5.69 1.57 3.07
N VAL A 76 -5.08 0.59 2.41
CA VAL A 76 -4.55 0.73 1.04
C VAL A 76 -5.29 -0.21 0.10
N VAL A 77 -5.87 0.32 -0.96
CA VAL A 77 -6.70 -0.44 -1.91
C VAL A 77 -6.06 -0.43 -3.30
N LEU A 78 -5.56 -1.59 -3.72
CA LEU A 78 -4.87 -1.77 -5.01
C LEU A 78 -5.84 -1.91 -6.19
N ASP A 79 -6.98 -2.55 -5.95
CA ASP A 79 -7.98 -2.79 -7.01
C ASP A 79 -9.14 -1.81 -6.86
N PRO A 80 -9.40 -0.96 -7.88
CA PRO A 80 -10.44 0.08 -7.81
C PRO A 80 -11.87 -0.47 -7.69
N ASN A 81 -12.08 -1.74 -8.01
CA ASN A 81 -13.40 -2.37 -7.94
C ASN A 81 -13.70 -3.04 -6.59
N LEU A 82 -12.69 -3.26 -5.74
CA LEU A 82 -12.90 -3.89 -4.44
C LEU A 82 -13.89 -3.15 -3.54
N PRO A 83 -13.90 -1.80 -3.48
CA PRO A 83 -14.84 -1.05 -2.65
C PRO A 83 -16.32 -1.29 -2.97
N PHE A 84 -16.62 -1.75 -4.18
CA PHE A 84 -17.99 -2.06 -4.61
C PHE A 84 -18.41 -3.51 -4.27
N MET A 85 -17.49 -4.31 -3.76
CA MET A 85 -17.71 -5.74 -3.48
C MET A 85 -17.59 -6.09 -2.01
N VAL A 86 -16.71 -5.39 -1.30
CA VAL A 86 -16.43 -5.61 0.12
C VAL A 86 -16.19 -4.26 0.81
N ASP A 87 -16.55 -4.17 2.09
CA ASP A 87 -16.20 -3.01 2.90
C ASP A 87 -14.69 -3.01 3.22
N VAL A 88 -13.90 -2.35 2.36
CA VAL A 88 -12.45 -2.23 2.55
C VAL A 88 -12.10 -1.32 3.72
N THR A 89 -13.03 -0.48 4.18
CA THR A 89 -12.83 0.50 5.26
C THR A 89 -13.26 -0.01 6.62
N GLU A 90 -13.82 -1.22 6.71
CA GLU A 90 -14.22 -1.83 7.97
C GLU A 90 -13.13 -1.68 9.04
N GLY A 91 -13.47 -1.10 10.19
CA GLY A 91 -12.55 -0.87 11.29
C GLY A 91 -11.48 0.20 11.06
N LEU A 92 -11.49 0.93 9.95
CA LEU A 92 -10.60 2.09 9.78
C LEU A 92 -10.86 3.08 10.91
N ARG A 93 -9.78 3.47 11.61
CA ARG A 93 -9.88 4.37 12.78
C ARG A 93 -10.43 5.73 12.40
N GLU A 94 -11.08 6.38 13.34
CA GLU A 94 -11.46 7.79 13.20
C GLU A 94 -10.23 8.65 12.86
N GLY A 95 -10.34 9.49 11.84
CA GLY A 95 -9.21 10.25 11.30
C GLY A 95 -8.19 9.43 10.53
N GLY A 96 -8.46 8.14 10.30
CA GLY A 96 -7.64 7.25 9.47
C GLY A 96 -7.60 7.68 8.00
N LEU A 97 -6.68 7.09 7.24
CA LEU A 97 -6.41 7.44 5.86
C LEU A 97 -6.76 6.28 4.92
N LEU A 98 -7.49 6.58 3.86
CA LEU A 98 -7.67 5.67 2.73
C LEU A 98 -6.66 6.03 1.64
N VAL A 99 -5.82 5.07 1.19
CA VAL A 99 -4.97 5.21 -0.01
C VAL A 99 -5.55 4.32 -1.10
N ILE A 100 -5.97 4.88 -2.21
CA ILE A 100 -6.73 4.14 -3.22
C ILE A 100 -6.24 4.36 -4.64
N ASN A 101 -6.15 3.25 -5.39
CA ASN A 101 -5.93 3.27 -6.82
C ASN A 101 -7.24 3.66 -7.53
N ALA A 102 -7.29 4.86 -8.05
CA ALA A 102 -8.41 5.32 -8.86
C ALA A 102 -7.94 6.43 -9.82
N PRO A 103 -8.53 6.55 -11.01
CA PRO A 103 -8.19 7.60 -11.97
C PRO A 103 -8.64 8.99 -11.51
N SER A 104 -9.63 9.05 -10.62
CA SER A 104 -10.20 10.30 -10.08
C SER A 104 -10.85 10.05 -8.72
N PRO A 105 -10.89 11.03 -7.81
CA PRO A 105 -11.63 10.94 -6.56
C PRO A 105 -13.17 10.99 -6.73
N ASN A 106 -13.67 11.46 -7.87
CA ASN A 106 -15.07 11.88 -8.04
C ASN A 106 -16.12 10.74 -7.97
N ASN A 107 -15.74 9.49 -8.22
CA ASN A 107 -16.68 8.35 -8.30
C ASN A 107 -16.40 7.28 -7.26
N LEU A 108 -15.74 7.63 -6.17
CA LEU A 108 -15.45 6.69 -5.09
C LEU A 108 -16.68 6.53 -4.17
N PRO A 109 -17.00 5.30 -3.71
CA PRO A 109 -18.19 5.04 -2.89
C PRO A 109 -17.97 5.41 -1.41
N PHE A 110 -17.20 6.45 -1.13
CA PHE A 110 -16.86 6.88 0.22
C PHE A 110 -17.31 8.31 0.47
N LYS A 111 -17.65 8.61 1.73
CA LYS A 111 -17.98 9.97 2.20
C LYS A 111 -17.37 10.21 3.57
N GLY A 112 -16.91 11.43 3.81
CA GLY A 112 -16.37 11.82 5.11
C GLY A 112 -15.02 11.18 5.44
N LEU A 113 -14.29 10.66 4.48
CA LEU A 113 -12.97 10.05 4.65
C LEU A 113 -11.87 10.91 4.04
N LYS A 114 -10.76 11.02 4.76
CA LYS A 114 -9.51 11.52 4.18
C LYS A 114 -8.93 10.45 3.28
N ALA A 115 -8.66 10.79 2.02
CA ALA A 115 -8.14 9.85 1.04
C ALA A 115 -6.93 10.40 0.29
N ALA A 116 -5.99 9.49 -0.03
CA ALA A 116 -4.91 9.70 -0.98
C ALA A 116 -5.23 8.91 -2.25
N VAL A 117 -5.51 9.60 -3.34
CA VAL A 117 -5.98 9.01 -4.60
C VAL A 117 -4.88 9.11 -5.64
N VAL A 118 -4.61 8.03 -6.34
CA VAL A 118 -3.63 7.96 -7.42
C VAL A 118 -4.05 6.98 -8.51
N ASP A 119 -3.88 7.34 -9.77
CA ASP A 119 -4.04 6.41 -10.90
C ASP A 119 -2.81 5.50 -11.03
N ALA A 120 -2.70 4.56 -10.10
CA ALA A 120 -1.62 3.58 -10.09
C ALA A 120 -1.68 2.66 -11.32
N THR A 121 -2.88 2.40 -11.85
CA THR A 121 -3.07 1.60 -13.07
C THR A 121 -2.51 2.32 -14.29
N GLY A 122 -2.84 3.59 -14.50
CA GLY A 122 -2.29 4.39 -15.59
C GLY A 122 -0.77 4.50 -15.52
N ILE A 123 -0.21 4.73 -14.31
CA ILE A 123 1.24 4.75 -14.09
C ILE A 123 1.88 3.39 -14.45
N ALA A 124 1.32 2.30 -13.97
CA ALA A 124 1.86 0.96 -14.27
C ALA A 124 1.83 0.66 -15.76
N LEU A 125 0.75 1.02 -16.45
CA LEU A 125 0.59 0.81 -17.88
C LEU A 125 1.59 1.66 -18.69
N SER A 126 1.77 2.93 -18.37
CA SER A 126 2.68 3.85 -19.06
C SER A 126 4.15 3.41 -18.93
N LEU A 127 4.52 2.83 -17.80
CA LEU A 127 5.87 2.31 -17.55
C LEU A 127 6.09 0.87 -18.03
N GLY A 128 5.04 0.19 -18.53
CA GLY A 128 5.12 -1.22 -18.91
C GLY A 128 5.26 -2.17 -17.72
N LEU A 129 4.88 -1.76 -16.52
CA LEU A 129 4.84 -2.61 -15.32
C LEU A 129 3.66 -3.58 -15.41
N LYS A 130 3.88 -4.72 -16.06
CA LYS A 130 2.87 -5.76 -16.30
C LYS A 130 3.40 -7.14 -15.96
N LEU A 131 2.53 -8.00 -15.44
CA LEU A 131 2.78 -9.41 -15.23
C LEU A 131 1.58 -10.22 -15.70
N ALA A 132 1.79 -11.17 -16.63
CA ALA A 132 0.73 -11.99 -17.22
C ALA A 132 -0.49 -11.19 -17.71
N GLY A 133 -0.24 -10.01 -18.34
CA GLY A 133 -1.27 -9.12 -18.87
C GLY A 133 -1.92 -8.17 -17.86
N LEU A 134 -1.60 -8.29 -16.57
CA LEU A 134 -2.13 -7.43 -15.51
C LEU A 134 -1.16 -6.31 -15.16
N ALA A 135 -1.68 -5.10 -14.90
CA ALA A 135 -0.90 -3.98 -14.40
C ALA A 135 -0.38 -4.26 -12.97
N LEU A 136 0.92 -4.08 -12.75
CA LEU A 136 1.55 -4.20 -11.43
C LEU A 136 1.44 -2.86 -10.70
N VAL A 137 0.36 -2.67 -9.96
CA VAL A 137 0.02 -1.41 -9.26
C VAL A 137 0.65 -1.29 -7.88
N ASN A 138 1.22 -2.37 -7.34
CA ASN A 138 1.73 -2.40 -5.97
C ASN A 138 2.84 -1.38 -5.72
N MET A 139 3.78 -1.19 -6.65
CA MET A 139 4.85 -0.20 -6.49
C MET A 139 4.35 1.24 -6.58
N PRO A 140 3.52 1.63 -7.56
CA PRO A 140 2.85 2.93 -7.52
C PRO A 140 2.06 3.17 -6.23
N MET A 141 1.28 2.20 -5.76
CA MET A 141 0.53 2.32 -4.50
C MET A 141 1.42 2.52 -3.27
N LEU A 142 2.61 1.88 -3.26
CA LEU A 142 3.60 2.10 -2.22
C LEU A 142 4.13 3.55 -2.23
N GLY A 143 4.39 4.10 -3.40
CA GLY A 143 4.79 5.51 -3.56
C GLY A 143 3.72 6.48 -3.02
N ALA A 144 2.46 6.24 -3.36
CA ALA A 144 1.33 7.03 -2.86
C ALA A 144 1.18 6.95 -1.33
N LEU A 145 1.30 5.75 -0.75
CA LEU A 145 1.27 5.55 0.70
C LEU A 145 2.37 6.36 1.39
N ILE A 146 3.60 6.27 0.90
CA ILE A 146 4.75 6.96 1.52
C ILE A 146 4.56 8.48 1.45
N ARG A 147 4.10 9.02 0.34
CA ARG A 147 3.80 10.45 0.22
C ARG A 147 2.75 10.92 1.22
N ALA A 148 1.70 10.11 1.39
CA ALA A 148 0.57 10.47 2.24
C ALA A 148 0.83 10.30 3.74
N THR A 149 1.79 9.44 4.13
CA THR A 149 2.01 9.07 5.53
C THR A 149 3.39 9.42 6.07
N SER A 150 4.40 9.52 5.21
CA SER A 150 5.81 9.65 5.59
C SER A 150 6.28 8.57 6.58
N ILE A 151 5.67 7.38 6.55
CA ILE A 151 5.96 6.29 7.51
C ILE A 151 7.38 5.73 7.35
N VAL A 152 7.92 5.77 6.14
CA VAL A 152 9.33 5.57 5.79
C VAL A 152 9.74 6.61 4.76
N SER A 153 11.04 6.82 4.60
CA SER A 153 11.57 7.73 3.58
C SER A 153 11.47 7.14 2.17
N LEU A 154 11.35 8.00 1.16
CA LEU A 154 11.41 7.60 -0.23
C LEU A 154 12.75 6.95 -0.57
N GLU A 155 13.83 7.42 0.05
CA GLU A 155 15.18 6.86 -0.12
C GLU A 155 15.24 5.41 0.36
N SER A 156 14.77 5.13 1.58
CA SER A 156 14.79 3.78 2.16
C SER A 156 14.02 2.78 1.31
N ILE A 157 12.81 3.12 0.87
CA ILE A 157 12.01 2.20 0.06
C ILE A 157 12.58 1.99 -1.33
N THR A 158 13.10 3.03 -1.98
CA THR A 158 13.71 2.87 -3.31
C THR A 158 14.98 2.03 -3.26
N ALA A 159 15.77 2.13 -2.19
CA ALA A 159 16.94 1.29 -1.97
C ALA A 159 16.55 -0.19 -1.80
N VAL A 160 15.52 -0.49 -0.99
CA VAL A 160 15.00 -1.85 -0.81
C VAL A 160 14.52 -2.43 -2.13
N VAL A 161 13.73 -1.66 -2.89
CA VAL A 161 13.19 -2.10 -4.18
C VAL A 161 14.29 -2.36 -5.21
N LYS A 162 15.31 -1.50 -5.29
CA LYS A 162 16.45 -1.72 -6.19
C LYS A 162 17.20 -3.03 -5.90
N ASN A 163 17.30 -3.39 -4.64
CA ASN A 163 18.02 -4.60 -4.20
C ASN A 163 17.19 -5.88 -4.38
N ARG A 164 15.87 -5.79 -4.52
CA ARG A 164 14.96 -6.94 -4.59
C ARG A 164 14.94 -7.63 -5.95
N TRP A 165 15.14 -6.89 -7.03
CA TRP A 165 15.04 -7.37 -8.42
C TRP A 165 16.30 -7.08 -9.22
N SER A 166 16.41 -7.70 -10.40
CA SER A 166 17.44 -7.35 -11.38
C SER A 166 17.41 -5.85 -11.69
N ARG A 167 18.56 -5.29 -12.07
CA ARG A 167 18.73 -3.84 -12.27
C ARG A 167 17.60 -3.20 -13.07
N ARG A 168 17.24 -3.74 -14.24
CA ARG A 168 16.19 -3.20 -15.11
C ARG A 168 14.80 -3.20 -14.43
N VAL A 169 14.43 -4.32 -13.79
CA VAL A 169 13.13 -4.46 -13.12
C VAL A 169 13.07 -3.58 -11.88
N GLY A 170 14.15 -3.53 -11.10
CA GLY A 170 14.25 -2.65 -9.94
C GLY A 170 14.12 -1.18 -10.31
N GLU A 171 14.77 -0.72 -11.38
CA GLU A 171 14.69 0.66 -11.86
C GLU A 171 13.26 1.02 -12.31
N LEU A 172 12.57 0.12 -13.02
CA LEU A 172 11.18 0.35 -13.44
C LEU A 172 10.22 0.44 -12.23
N ASN A 173 10.38 -0.44 -11.25
CA ASN A 173 9.59 -0.40 -10.02
C ASN A 173 9.81 0.91 -9.24
N VAL A 174 11.07 1.35 -9.13
CA VAL A 174 11.41 2.64 -8.50
C VAL A 174 10.78 3.82 -9.25
N LYS A 175 10.79 3.81 -10.60
CA LYS A 175 10.09 4.84 -11.38
C LYS A 175 8.61 4.89 -11.04
N GLY A 176 7.94 3.73 -10.92
CA GLY A 176 6.53 3.65 -10.53
C GLY A 176 6.26 4.24 -9.14
N ILE A 177 7.15 3.98 -8.16
CA ILE A 177 7.08 4.57 -6.82
C ILE A 177 7.19 6.10 -6.89
N ILE A 178 8.22 6.62 -7.57
CA ILE A 178 8.49 8.06 -7.65
C ILE A 178 7.36 8.79 -8.39
N GLU A 179 6.87 8.23 -9.48
CA GLU A 179 5.80 8.84 -10.25
C GLU A 179 4.50 8.94 -9.43
N ALA A 180 4.11 7.89 -8.73
CA ALA A 180 2.94 7.90 -7.87
C ALA A 180 3.13 8.81 -6.65
N TYR A 181 4.31 8.84 -6.05
CA TYR A 181 4.66 9.75 -4.96
C TYR A 181 4.44 11.22 -5.36
N ASN A 182 4.75 11.59 -6.60
CA ASN A 182 4.60 12.95 -7.10
C ASN A 182 3.16 13.27 -7.56
N LYS A 183 2.38 12.26 -7.98
CA LYS A 183 1.04 12.44 -8.57
C LYS A 183 -0.12 12.23 -7.61
N VAL A 184 0.11 11.59 -6.46
CA VAL A 184 -0.96 11.33 -5.48
C VAL A 184 -1.60 12.62 -4.99
N GLN A 185 -2.93 12.63 -4.94
CA GLN A 185 -3.75 13.75 -4.44
C GLN A 185 -4.37 13.37 -3.10
N VAL A 186 -4.20 14.22 -2.10
CA VAL A 186 -4.85 14.05 -0.80
C VAL A 186 -6.10 14.93 -0.77
N VAL A 187 -7.25 14.30 -0.56
CA VAL A 187 -8.57 14.92 -0.62
C VAL A 187 -9.44 14.46 0.57
N ASN A 188 -10.50 15.20 0.85
CA ASN A 188 -11.61 14.74 1.69
C ASN A 188 -12.76 14.30 0.76
N LEU A 189 -13.17 13.04 0.89
CA LEU A 189 -14.26 12.43 0.13
C LEU A 189 -15.61 12.68 0.78
#